data_3bd9020ece5de15f0102e58c1b5b7cd3
#
_entry.id   3bd9020ece5de15f0102e58c1b5b7cd3
#
_cell.length_a   1.000
_cell.length_b   1.000
_cell.length_c   1.000
_cell.angle_alpha   90.00
_cell.angle_beta   90.00
_cell.angle_gamma   90.00
#
_symmetry.space_group_name_H-M   'P 1'
#
loop_
_entity.id
_entity.type
_entity.pdbx_description
1 polymer ?
#
loop_
_entity_poly.entity_id
_entity_poly.type
_entity_poly.pdbx_seq_one_letter_code
_entity_poly.pdbx_strand_id
1 'polypeptide(L)'
;MTQTPWWQSAVIYQIYPKSFQDSGARGTGDLKGIMARLDYLKTLDVDALWLTPVYVSPQVDNGYDIADYLNIDPAYGTMSDFEALLAAAHARGIRIVMDIVVNHTSTEHAWFKSALGDKHSPYRDYYIWKDPVDGGVPNNWQSKFGGSAWELDPATGQYYLHLFAREQADLNWENPAVRAEVKKIIHFWAKKGVDGFRLDVINLISKDQAFPDDEVGDGRRFYTDGPRIHEFLQDVSRDVFAPVGAMTVGEMSSTSLEHCQRYGALDGSELSMVFNFHHLKVDYPGGDKWSKAPFDFLELKRIFNHWQCGMHGKGWSALFWCNHDQPRIVSRFGDEGEHRVVAAKMLASTLHGLQGTPYIYQGEEIGMTNPGYQCINDYQDVESRNIFAIKQAEGMSEAEILAILGAKSRDNSRTPMQWSAASNAGFTSGTPWLKPAANYPEINAEAALADQHSVFWHYRDLIALRKAHPIFTQGDYQELLTGHPQIWAYVRRANGQTLLVVSNFYGEPAAFELPAELAGGKGQLLLGNYPDSPARPQSCKLRPYESLIWLMEQ
;
A
#
# COMPACT_ATOMS: atom_id res chain seq x y z
N MET A 1 1.20 -30.91 -12.65
CA MET A 1 0.55 -29.62 -12.38
C MET A 1 1.44 -28.90 -11.40
N THR A 2 2.04 -27.79 -11.75
CA THR A 2 2.79 -26.93 -10.81
C THR A 2 1.81 -26.43 -9.76
N GLN A 3 2.13 -26.63 -8.50
CA GLN A 3 1.27 -26.19 -7.38
C GLN A 3 1.15 -24.66 -7.44
N THR A 4 -0.08 -24.13 -7.41
CA THR A 4 -0.33 -22.68 -7.38
C THR A 4 0.42 -22.06 -6.20
N PRO A 5 1.24 -21.02 -6.40
CA PRO A 5 1.94 -20.37 -5.31
C PRO A 5 0.97 -19.88 -4.22
N TRP A 6 1.33 -20.05 -2.95
CA TRP A 6 0.45 -19.75 -1.82
C TRP A 6 -0.08 -18.31 -1.82
N TRP A 7 0.74 -17.36 -2.28
CA TRP A 7 0.42 -15.94 -2.28
C TRP A 7 -0.67 -15.55 -3.31
N GLN A 8 -0.94 -16.36 -4.33
CA GLN A 8 -1.99 -16.07 -5.30
C GLN A 8 -3.40 -16.19 -4.70
N SER A 9 -3.60 -17.13 -3.77
CA SER A 9 -4.87 -17.29 -3.06
C SER A 9 -4.94 -16.55 -1.73
N ALA A 10 -3.81 -16.06 -1.23
CA ALA A 10 -3.69 -15.40 0.05
C ALA A 10 -4.39 -14.03 0.07
N VAL A 11 -4.69 -13.60 1.30
CA VAL A 11 -5.01 -12.21 1.66
C VAL A 11 -3.97 -11.73 2.66
N ILE A 12 -3.36 -10.60 2.39
CA ILE A 12 -2.28 -10.03 3.20
C ILE A 12 -2.81 -8.83 3.99
N TYR A 13 -2.50 -8.77 5.27
CA TYR A 13 -2.86 -7.65 6.13
C TYR A 13 -1.66 -6.76 6.37
N GLN A 14 -1.77 -5.48 6.06
CA GLN A 14 -0.70 -4.52 6.29
C GLN A 14 -0.81 -3.92 7.69
N ILE A 15 0.26 -4.02 8.44
CA ILE A 15 0.44 -3.39 9.74
C ILE A 15 1.40 -2.20 9.61
N TYR A 16 0.96 -1.05 10.11
CA TYR A 16 1.80 0.10 10.41
C TYR A 16 2.15 0.06 11.90
N PRO A 17 3.31 -0.52 12.29
CA PRO A 17 3.62 -0.89 13.67
C PRO A 17 3.46 0.26 14.66
N LYS A 18 3.90 1.46 14.27
CA LYS A 18 3.84 2.67 15.10
C LYS A 18 2.42 3.01 15.60
N SER A 19 1.39 2.61 14.85
CA SER A 19 -0.02 2.90 15.14
C SER A 19 -0.88 1.66 15.37
N PHE A 20 -0.31 0.46 15.49
CA PHE A 20 -1.12 -0.75 15.61
C PHE A 20 -1.54 -1.03 17.06
N GLN A 21 -0.59 -1.28 17.97
CA GLN A 21 -0.84 -1.47 19.39
C GLN A 21 0.42 -1.16 20.20
N ASP A 22 0.28 -0.32 21.20
CA ASP A 22 1.30 -0.09 22.22
C ASP A 22 1.13 -1.12 23.36
N SER A 23 2.16 -1.91 23.63
CA SER A 23 2.15 -2.87 24.75
C SER A 23 2.44 -2.24 26.11
N GLY A 24 2.79 -0.94 26.12
CA GLY A 24 3.14 -0.17 27.31
C GLY A 24 2.38 1.15 27.41
N ALA A 25 3.10 2.22 27.68
CA ALA A 25 2.56 3.58 27.81
C ALA A 25 3.42 4.59 27.01
N ARG A 26 4.05 4.14 25.91
CA ARG A 26 4.98 4.97 25.12
C ARG A 26 4.26 5.91 24.16
N GLY A 27 3.00 5.59 23.83
CA GLY A 27 2.22 6.32 22.83
C GLY A 27 2.49 5.90 21.40
N THR A 28 3.39 4.94 21.17
CA THR A 28 3.70 4.31 19.88
C THR A 28 3.57 2.81 19.99
N GLY A 29 3.06 2.18 18.92
CA GLY A 29 2.94 0.74 18.85
C GLY A 29 4.29 0.03 18.77
N ASP A 30 4.31 -1.26 19.11
CA ASP A 30 5.50 -2.07 19.18
C ASP A 30 5.25 -3.54 18.78
N LEU A 31 6.33 -4.34 18.68
CA LEU A 31 6.27 -5.75 18.27
C LEU A 31 5.49 -6.62 19.25
N LYS A 32 5.55 -6.32 20.55
CA LYS A 32 4.75 -7.03 21.58
C LYS A 32 3.27 -6.71 21.44
N GLY A 33 2.94 -5.48 21.10
CA GLY A 33 1.58 -5.06 20.79
C GLY A 33 1.02 -5.81 19.57
N ILE A 34 1.81 -5.97 18.51
CA ILE A 34 1.42 -6.78 17.34
C ILE A 34 1.18 -8.23 17.78
N MET A 35 2.09 -8.80 18.55
CA MET A 35 1.99 -10.18 19.04
C MET A 35 0.72 -10.39 19.88
N ALA A 36 0.31 -9.41 20.69
CA ALA A 36 -0.90 -9.47 21.50
C ALA A 36 -2.20 -9.47 20.66
N ARG A 37 -2.14 -9.05 19.41
CA ARG A 37 -3.28 -8.96 18.47
C ARG A 37 -3.31 -10.06 17.41
N LEU A 38 -2.40 -11.04 17.46
CA LEU A 38 -2.36 -12.13 16.48
C LEU A 38 -3.63 -12.98 16.45
N ASP A 39 -4.32 -13.16 17.58
CA ASP A 39 -5.58 -13.93 17.62
C ASP A 39 -6.72 -13.17 16.94
N TYR A 40 -6.76 -11.84 17.01
CA TYR A 40 -7.66 -11.00 16.22
C TYR A 40 -7.43 -11.20 14.71
N LEU A 41 -6.16 -11.13 14.27
CA LEU A 41 -5.77 -11.34 12.88
C LEU A 41 -6.05 -12.78 12.41
N LYS A 42 -5.88 -13.76 13.28
CA LYS A 42 -6.28 -15.15 13.01
C LYS A 42 -7.79 -15.30 12.88
N THR A 43 -8.57 -14.57 13.66
CA THR A 43 -10.05 -14.55 13.54
C THR A 43 -10.49 -13.95 12.21
N LEU A 44 -9.81 -12.92 11.73
CA LEU A 44 -10.03 -12.35 10.39
C LEU A 44 -9.64 -13.32 9.27
N ASP A 45 -8.79 -14.31 9.58
CA ASP A 45 -8.32 -15.39 8.70
C ASP A 45 -7.36 -14.94 7.58
N VAL A 46 -6.58 -13.89 7.83
CA VAL A 46 -5.52 -13.45 6.90
C VAL A 46 -4.35 -14.44 6.86
N ASP A 47 -3.64 -14.50 5.73
CA ASP A 47 -2.60 -15.50 5.48
C ASP A 47 -1.19 -14.97 5.78
N ALA A 48 -1.00 -13.67 5.71
CA ALA A 48 0.28 -13.03 5.97
C ALA A 48 0.11 -11.61 6.52
N LEU A 49 1.13 -11.14 7.26
CA LEU A 49 1.22 -9.77 7.75
C LEU A 49 2.39 -9.07 7.04
N TRP A 50 2.12 -7.95 6.39
CA TRP A 50 3.15 -7.04 5.93
C TRP A 50 3.38 -5.98 7.00
N LEU A 51 4.60 -5.93 7.54
CA LEU A 51 5.06 -4.93 8.49
C LEU A 51 5.79 -3.81 7.75
N THR A 52 5.36 -2.55 7.92
CA THR A 52 6.19 -1.42 7.49
C THR A 52 7.48 -1.36 8.31
N PRO A 53 8.52 -0.60 7.91
CA PRO A 53 9.86 -0.75 8.48
C PRO A 53 9.91 -0.66 10.00
N VAL A 54 10.58 -1.63 10.62
CA VAL A 54 10.86 -1.69 12.07
C VAL A 54 12.36 -1.65 12.38
N TYR A 55 13.16 -1.30 11.39
CA TYR A 55 14.62 -1.15 11.49
C TYR A 55 14.99 0.13 12.23
N VAL A 56 16.24 0.20 12.71
CA VAL A 56 16.76 1.42 13.34
C VAL A 56 16.66 2.60 12.38
N SER A 57 15.95 3.65 12.81
CA SER A 57 15.65 4.83 12.00
C SER A 57 15.56 6.09 12.83
N PRO A 58 16.08 7.24 12.37
CA PRO A 58 15.81 8.55 12.95
C PRO A 58 14.34 8.98 12.89
N GLN A 59 13.49 8.27 12.12
CA GLN A 59 12.07 8.52 11.98
C GLN A 59 11.70 9.84 11.29
N VAL A 60 12.57 10.36 10.42
CA VAL A 60 12.27 11.57 9.61
C VAL A 60 11.10 11.29 8.67
N ASP A 61 11.10 10.10 8.04
CA ASP A 61 10.00 9.58 7.23
C ASP A 61 9.39 8.31 7.86
N ASN A 62 9.19 8.34 9.19
CA ASN A 62 8.49 7.31 9.95
C ASN A 62 8.99 5.87 9.68
N GLY A 63 10.31 5.68 9.60
CA GLY A 63 10.96 4.39 9.43
C GLY A 63 11.47 4.11 8.01
N TYR A 64 11.05 4.87 7.00
CA TYR A 64 11.55 4.73 5.63
C TYR A 64 12.91 5.42 5.41
N ASP A 65 13.48 6.04 6.44
CA ASP A 65 14.85 6.55 6.54
C ASP A 65 15.70 5.61 7.40
N ILE A 66 16.17 4.50 6.83
CA ILE A 66 16.82 3.41 7.57
C ILE A 66 18.29 3.74 7.85
N ALA A 67 18.70 3.69 9.13
CA ALA A 67 20.07 3.88 9.58
C ALA A 67 20.82 2.57 9.84
N ASP A 68 20.11 1.46 10.13
CA ASP A 68 20.68 0.13 10.29
C ASP A 68 19.65 -0.93 9.89
N TYR A 69 19.94 -1.69 8.84
CA TYR A 69 19.07 -2.72 8.28
C TYR A 69 19.06 -4.05 9.05
N LEU A 70 20.02 -4.26 9.95
CA LEU A 70 20.22 -5.56 10.59
C LEU A 70 19.74 -5.60 12.04
N ASN A 71 19.28 -4.47 12.56
CA ASN A 71 18.78 -4.36 13.92
C ASN A 71 17.34 -3.79 13.95
N ILE A 72 16.60 -4.18 14.98
CA ILE A 72 15.27 -3.65 15.27
C ILE A 72 15.44 -2.32 16.03
N ASP A 73 14.64 -1.32 15.64
CA ASP A 73 14.60 -0.04 16.35
C ASP A 73 14.11 -0.24 17.81
N PRO A 74 14.83 0.28 18.82
CA PRO A 74 14.43 0.17 20.22
C PRO A 74 13.02 0.70 20.52
N ALA A 75 12.49 1.60 19.69
CA ALA A 75 11.11 2.07 19.79
C ALA A 75 10.09 0.95 19.56
N TYR A 76 10.41 -0.03 18.71
CA TYR A 76 9.55 -1.17 18.42
C TYR A 76 9.86 -2.40 19.26
N GLY A 77 11.06 -2.50 19.83
CA GLY A 77 11.47 -3.64 20.65
C GLY A 77 12.88 -4.10 20.36
N THR A 78 13.13 -5.38 20.52
CA THR A 78 14.43 -6.03 20.32
C THR A 78 14.36 -7.07 19.20
N MET A 79 15.52 -7.56 18.77
CA MET A 79 15.61 -8.71 17.85
C MET A 79 14.91 -9.95 18.43
N SER A 80 15.02 -10.18 19.74
CA SER A 80 14.33 -11.28 20.42
C SER A 80 12.79 -11.11 20.38
N ASP A 81 12.29 -9.87 20.49
CA ASP A 81 10.85 -9.59 20.36
C ASP A 81 10.37 -9.86 18.93
N PHE A 82 11.18 -9.54 17.92
CA PHE A 82 10.88 -9.85 16.52
C PHE A 82 10.85 -11.37 16.26
N GLU A 83 11.84 -12.10 16.74
CA GLU A 83 11.89 -13.56 16.62
C GLU A 83 10.71 -14.23 17.34
N ALA A 84 10.31 -13.70 18.49
CA ALA A 84 9.11 -14.16 19.21
C ALA A 84 7.82 -13.88 18.43
N LEU A 85 7.68 -12.70 17.82
CA LEU A 85 6.55 -12.36 16.95
C LEU A 85 6.49 -13.30 15.74
N LEU A 86 7.61 -13.55 15.08
CA LEU A 86 7.71 -14.44 13.93
C LEU A 86 7.26 -15.86 14.29
N ALA A 87 7.78 -16.41 15.40
CA ALA A 87 7.40 -17.74 15.88
C ALA A 87 5.91 -17.82 16.26
N ALA A 88 5.37 -16.77 16.92
CA ALA A 88 3.96 -16.71 17.32
C ALA A 88 3.00 -16.60 16.12
N ALA A 89 3.39 -15.85 15.08
CA ALA A 89 2.64 -15.76 13.81
C ALA A 89 2.65 -17.11 13.08
N HIS A 90 3.80 -17.73 12.91
CA HIS A 90 3.94 -19.05 12.28
C HIS A 90 3.15 -20.14 13.01
N ALA A 91 3.13 -20.13 14.34
CA ALA A 91 2.33 -21.06 15.13
C ALA A 91 0.81 -20.95 14.85
N ARG A 92 0.35 -19.80 14.31
CA ARG A 92 -1.04 -19.55 13.88
C ARG A 92 -1.26 -19.75 12.39
N GLY A 93 -0.22 -20.16 11.66
CA GLY A 93 -0.25 -20.31 10.20
C GLY A 93 -0.23 -18.95 9.45
N ILE A 94 0.20 -17.88 10.12
CA ILE A 94 0.33 -16.54 9.54
C ILE A 94 1.80 -16.29 9.18
N ARG A 95 2.04 -15.87 7.94
CA ARG A 95 3.38 -15.53 7.43
C ARG A 95 3.73 -14.08 7.73
N ILE A 96 5.03 -13.76 7.71
CA ILE A 96 5.54 -12.39 7.89
C ILE A 96 6.23 -11.92 6.62
N VAL A 97 5.82 -10.75 6.14
CA VAL A 97 6.40 -10.01 5.02
C VAL A 97 7.02 -8.74 5.56
N MET A 98 8.31 -8.54 5.36
CA MET A 98 9.02 -7.34 5.80
C MET A 98 9.17 -6.33 4.66
N ASP A 99 9.18 -5.06 5.03
CA ASP A 99 9.47 -3.97 4.11
C ASP A 99 10.98 -3.83 3.88
N ILE A 100 11.43 -3.69 2.63
CA ILE A 100 12.83 -3.49 2.26
C ILE A 100 12.94 -2.18 1.49
N VAL A 101 13.59 -1.20 2.10
CA VAL A 101 13.81 0.13 1.54
C VAL A 101 15.25 0.22 1.05
N VAL A 102 15.46 0.07 -0.25
CA VAL A 102 16.81 -0.02 -0.84
C VAL A 102 17.02 0.93 -2.02
N ASN A 103 16.09 1.85 -2.27
CA ASN A 103 16.36 2.98 -3.15
C ASN A 103 17.31 3.99 -2.47
N HIS A 104 17.22 4.14 -1.15
CA HIS A 104 17.97 5.11 -0.36
C HIS A 104 18.25 4.58 1.04
N THR A 105 19.13 5.25 1.78
CA THR A 105 19.32 5.07 3.22
C THR A 105 19.09 6.38 3.94
N SER A 106 18.94 6.32 5.27
CA SER A 106 19.10 7.51 6.11
C SER A 106 20.49 8.10 5.94
N THR A 107 20.61 9.42 6.03
CA THR A 107 21.93 10.10 6.18
C THR A 107 22.62 9.73 7.50
N GLU A 108 21.89 9.14 8.46
CA GLU A 108 22.45 8.59 9.69
C GLU A 108 23.03 7.17 9.51
N HIS A 109 22.86 6.54 8.34
CA HIS A 109 23.47 5.25 8.04
C HIS A 109 24.99 5.33 8.04
N ALA A 110 25.68 4.30 8.56
CA ALA A 110 27.13 4.28 8.68
C ALA A 110 27.85 4.51 7.34
N TRP A 111 27.31 3.99 6.24
CA TRP A 111 27.87 4.21 4.89
C TRP A 111 27.83 5.70 4.50
N PHE A 112 26.70 6.39 4.73
CA PHE A 112 26.57 7.79 4.36
C PHE A 112 27.43 8.69 5.26
N LYS A 113 27.45 8.43 6.58
CA LYS A 113 28.33 9.18 7.50
C LYS A 113 29.80 9.08 7.12
N SER A 114 30.23 7.91 6.65
CA SER A 114 31.61 7.75 6.14
C SER A 114 31.82 8.48 4.80
N ALA A 115 30.81 8.53 3.94
CA ALA A 115 30.89 9.15 2.62
C ALA A 115 30.82 10.69 2.67
N LEU A 116 30.06 11.24 3.62
CA LEU A 116 29.86 12.68 3.78
C LEU A 116 31.19 13.36 4.15
N GLY A 117 31.56 14.38 3.41
CA GLY A 117 32.78 15.16 3.64
C GLY A 117 34.09 14.48 3.20
N ASP A 118 34.06 13.25 2.71
CA ASP A 118 35.24 12.50 2.28
C ASP A 118 35.05 11.84 0.91
N LYS A 119 35.69 12.44 -0.14
CA LYS A 119 35.70 11.88 -1.51
C LYS A 119 36.43 10.56 -1.64
N HIS A 120 37.26 10.18 -0.66
CA HIS A 120 38.08 8.97 -0.65
C HIS A 120 37.49 7.85 0.22
N SER A 121 36.33 8.09 0.85
CA SER A 121 35.64 7.06 1.62
C SER A 121 35.36 5.81 0.76
N PRO A 122 35.55 4.61 1.30
CA PRO A 122 35.18 3.38 0.59
C PRO A 122 33.68 3.28 0.29
N TYR A 123 32.85 4.10 0.94
CA TYR A 123 31.41 4.18 0.74
C TYR A 123 31.00 5.38 -0.11
N ARG A 124 31.95 6.19 -0.65
CA ARG A 124 31.58 7.36 -1.47
C ARG A 124 30.68 6.97 -2.63
N ASP A 125 31.09 5.98 -3.40
CA ASP A 125 30.36 5.49 -4.58
C ASP A 125 29.13 4.62 -4.26
N TYR A 126 28.79 4.46 -2.98
CA TYR A 126 27.51 3.87 -2.58
C TYR A 126 26.34 4.80 -2.82
N TYR A 127 26.59 6.09 -2.93
CA TYR A 127 25.60 7.15 -3.15
C TYR A 127 25.89 7.89 -4.46
N ILE A 128 24.91 8.66 -4.92
CA ILE A 128 25.00 9.40 -6.17
C ILE A 128 25.45 10.83 -5.87
N TRP A 129 26.70 11.15 -6.25
CA TRP A 129 27.31 12.45 -6.08
C TRP A 129 27.54 13.12 -7.43
N LYS A 130 27.28 14.43 -7.53
CA LYS A 130 27.53 15.23 -8.73
C LYS A 130 28.19 16.56 -8.36
N ASP A 131 29.04 17.04 -9.27
CA ASP A 131 29.59 18.37 -9.16
C ASP A 131 28.52 19.43 -9.47
N PRO A 132 28.65 20.65 -8.92
CA PRO A 132 27.76 21.75 -9.27
C PRO A 132 27.84 22.08 -10.78
N VAL A 133 26.72 22.46 -11.36
CA VAL A 133 26.63 22.97 -12.74
C VAL A 133 26.36 24.48 -12.67
N ASP A 134 27.18 25.27 -13.30
CA ASP A 134 27.10 26.74 -13.28
C ASP A 134 26.99 27.37 -11.88
N GLY A 135 27.60 26.70 -10.88
CA GLY A 135 27.59 27.14 -9.49
C GLY A 135 26.28 26.80 -8.73
N GLY A 136 25.37 26.08 -9.36
CA GLY A 136 24.08 25.62 -8.79
C GLY A 136 23.99 24.11 -8.66
N VAL A 137 22.75 23.63 -8.50
CA VAL A 137 22.45 22.20 -8.43
C VAL A 137 22.77 21.48 -9.74
N PRO A 138 23.05 20.18 -9.73
CA PRO A 138 23.44 19.41 -10.92
C PRO A 138 22.43 19.41 -12.07
N ASN A 139 21.13 19.42 -11.75
CA ASN A 139 20.02 19.51 -12.69
C ASN A 139 18.75 19.99 -11.96
N ASN A 140 17.64 20.10 -12.69
CA ASN A 140 16.38 20.63 -12.19
C ASN A 140 15.45 19.58 -11.55
N TRP A 141 15.94 18.37 -11.22
CA TRP A 141 15.10 17.34 -10.60
C TRP A 141 14.58 17.79 -9.24
N GLN A 142 13.34 17.40 -8.97
CA GLN A 142 12.65 17.75 -7.73
C GLN A 142 12.44 16.54 -6.84
N SER A 143 12.54 16.77 -5.54
CA SER A 143 12.15 15.80 -4.52
C SER A 143 10.64 15.54 -4.55
N LYS A 144 10.23 14.30 -4.29
CA LYS A 144 8.81 13.93 -4.15
C LYS A 144 8.13 14.62 -2.96
N PHE A 145 8.91 15.11 -2.00
CA PHE A 145 8.42 15.88 -0.84
C PHE A 145 8.59 17.40 -1.03
N GLY A 146 8.91 17.84 -2.24
CA GLY A 146 9.06 19.25 -2.61
C GLY A 146 10.50 19.77 -2.53
N GLY A 147 10.79 20.76 -3.35
CA GLY A 147 12.12 21.35 -3.47
C GLY A 147 13.09 20.57 -4.37
N SER A 148 14.37 20.96 -4.37
CA SER A 148 15.41 20.28 -5.14
C SER A 148 15.61 18.83 -4.69
N ALA A 149 15.92 17.94 -5.63
CA ALA A 149 16.38 16.58 -5.34
C ALA A 149 17.86 16.48 -4.98
N TRP A 150 18.56 17.61 -4.84
CA TRP A 150 20.00 17.70 -4.61
C TRP A 150 20.31 18.50 -3.36
N GLU A 151 21.15 17.96 -2.48
CA GLU A 151 21.65 18.63 -1.28
C GLU A 151 23.17 18.75 -1.31
N LEU A 152 23.70 19.93 -0.96
CA LEU A 152 25.14 20.23 -0.99
C LEU A 152 25.87 19.57 0.18
N ASP A 153 26.95 18.87 -0.11
CA ASP A 153 28.00 18.53 0.85
C ASP A 153 29.05 19.66 0.85
N PRO A 154 29.01 20.57 1.83
CA PRO A 154 29.87 21.77 1.81
C PRO A 154 31.35 21.43 1.98
N ALA A 155 31.69 20.28 2.55
CA ALA A 155 33.08 19.86 2.76
C ALA A 155 33.75 19.43 1.45
N THR A 156 32.99 18.83 0.53
CA THR A 156 33.50 18.34 -0.75
C THR A 156 33.12 19.23 -1.95
N GLY A 157 32.12 20.09 -1.78
CA GLY A 157 31.54 20.92 -2.83
C GLY A 157 30.70 20.17 -3.85
N GLN A 158 30.36 18.89 -3.56
CA GLN A 158 29.48 18.07 -4.40
C GLN A 158 28.08 18.02 -3.82
N TYR A 159 27.10 17.68 -4.67
CA TYR A 159 25.72 17.44 -4.29
C TYR A 159 25.44 15.93 -4.27
N TYR A 160 24.67 15.47 -3.29
CA TYR A 160 24.09 14.13 -3.32
C TYR A 160 22.63 14.15 -3.72
N LEU A 161 22.18 13.07 -4.39
CA LEU A 161 20.80 12.89 -4.80
C LEU A 161 19.94 12.40 -3.65
N HIS A 162 18.74 12.98 -3.51
CA HIS A 162 17.67 12.49 -2.63
C HIS A 162 16.31 12.68 -3.31
N LEU A 163 15.67 11.61 -3.73
CA LEU A 163 14.35 11.69 -4.36
C LEU A 163 13.20 11.92 -3.36
N PHE A 164 13.49 11.78 -2.06
CA PHE A 164 12.57 12.00 -0.93
C PHE A 164 13.11 13.10 0.00
N ALA A 165 13.03 12.93 1.32
CA ALA A 165 13.62 13.89 2.23
C ALA A 165 15.14 14.00 2.02
N ARG A 166 15.73 15.17 2.31
CA ARG A 166 17.18 15.36 2.23
C ARG A 166 17.96 14.40 3.13
N GLU A 167 17.30 13.86 4.15
CA GLU A 167 17.83 12.85 5.06
C GLU A 167 17.73 11.41 4.49
N GLN A 168 17.25 11.23 3.25
CA GLN A 168 17.11 9.94 2.56
C GLN A 168 17.98 9.95 1.29
N ALA A 169 19.27 9.68 1.44
CA ALA A 169 20.25 9.72 0.34
C ALA A 169 20.09 8.51 -0.60
N ASP A 170 19.94 8.75 -1.90
CA ASP A 170 19.76 7.72 -2.92
C ASP A 170 21.02 6.87 -3.12
N LEU A 171 20.81 5.53 -3.11
CA LEU A 171 21.87 4.55 -3.35
C LEU A 171 22.23 4.46 -4.84
N ASN A 172 23.51 4.27 -5.12
CA ASN A 172 24.05 4.05 -6.45
C ASN A 172 23.99 2.55 -6.83
N TRP A 173 22.90 2.11 -7.43
CA TRP A 173 22.73 0.70 -7.87
C TRP A 173 23.64 0.30 -9.04
N GLU A 174 24.26 1.25 -9.74
CA GLU A 174 25.31 0.95 -10.72
C GLU A 174 26.52 0.31 -10.05
N ASN A 175 26.76 0.61 -8.77
CA ASN A 175 27.84 0.03 -8.00
C ASN A 175 27.52 -1.43 -7.59
N PRO A 176 28.28 -2.44 -8.03
CA PRO A 176 28.04 -3.82 -7.67
C PRO A 176 28.18 -4.12 -6.16
N ALA A 177 28.96 -3.30 -5.43
CA ALA A 177 29.09 -3.44 -3.99
C ALA A 177 27.77 -3.11 -3.27
N VAL A 178 27.02 -2.09 -3.73
CA VAL A 178 25.68 -1.76 -3.22
C VAL A 178 24.74 -2.94 -3.42
N ARG A 179 24.69 -3.52 -4.64
CA ARG A 179 23.86 -4.70 -4.91
C ARG A 179 24.21 -5.89 -4.04
N ALA A 180 25.51 -6.10 -3.78
CA ALA A 180 25.97 -7.16 -2.88
C ALA A 180 25.52 -6.94 -1.43
N GLU A 181 25.55 -5.71 -0.93
CA GLU A 181 25.05 -5.40 0.43
C GLU A 181 23.53 -5.57 0.53
N VAL A 182 22.78 -5.13 -0.48
CA VAL A 182 21.31 -5.36 -0.53
C VAL A 182 20.99 -6.86 -0.46
N LYS A 183 21.69 -7.70 -1.23
CA LYS A 183 21.53 -9.17 -1.19
C LYS A 183 21.83 -9.74 0.21
N LYS A 184 22.86 -9.22 0.91
CA LYS A 184 23.20 -9.65 2.28
C LYS A 184 22.10 -9.29 3.27
N ILE A 185 21.54 -8.08 3.17
CA ILE A 185 20.43 -7.61 4.02
C ILE A 185 19.22 -8.55 3.86
N ILE A 186 18.81 -8.83 2.63
CA ILE A 186 17.65 -9.70 2.36
C ILE A 186 17.93 -11.13 2.85
N HIS A 187 19.12 -11.66 2.60
CA HIS A 187 19.53 -12.98 3.10
C HIS A 187 19.51 -13.07 4.62
N PHE A 188 19.91 -12.02 5.32
CA PHE A 188 19.88 -11.97 6.78
C PHE A 188 18.47 -12.19 7.31
N TRP A 189 17.48 -11.47 6.78
CA TRP A 189 16.08 -11.60 7.21
C TRP A 189 15.44 -12.90 6.76
N ALA A 190 15.73 -13.37 5.55
CA ALA A 190 15.28 -14.68 5.08
C ALA A 190 15.76 -15.82 5.97
N LYS A 191 17.04 -15.79 6.43
CA LYS A 191 17.60 -16.77 7.38
C LYS A 191 16.92 -16.73 8.76
N LYS A 192 16.33 -15.61 9.15
CA LYS A 192 15.52 -15.52 10.37
C LYS A 192 14.14 -16.15 10.21
N GLY A 193 13.73 -16.50 8.99
CA GLY A 193 12.44 -17.14 8.72
C GLY A 193 11.36 -16.19 8.21
N VAL A 194 11.73 -14.99 7.74
CA VAL A 194 10.79 -14.10 7.05
C VAL A 194 10.33 -14.75 5.75
N ASP A 195 9.01 -14.72 5.49
CA ASP A 195 8.37 -15.46 4.38
C ASP A 195 8.30 -14.67 3.08
N GLY A 196 8.47 -13.35 3.16
CA GLY A 196 8.39 -12.50 1.98
C GLY A 196 8.88 -11.09 2.24
N PHE A 197 9.00 -10.33 1.14
CA PHE A 197 9.49 -8.96 1.17
C PHE A 197 8.64 -8.04 0.30
N ARG A 198 8.29 -6.88 0.86
CA ARG A 198 7.79 -5.76 0.09
C ARG A 198 8.94 -4.82 -0.20
N LEU A 199 9.14 -4.47 -1.46
CA LEU A 199 10.24 -3.62 -1.89
C LEU A 199 9.72 -2.21 -2.15
N ASP A 200 10.18 -1.29 -1.33
CA ASP A 200 9.79 0.12 -1.35
C ASP A 200 10.30 0.81 -2.61
N VAL A 201 9.41 1.49 -3.33
CA VAL A 201 9.68 2.26 -4.55
C VAL A 201 10.74 1.63 -5.48
N ILE A 202 10.70 0.32 -5.60
CA ILE A 202 11.78 -0.47 -6.21
C ILE A 202 12.03 -0.15 -7.69
N ASN A 203 11.06 0.42 -8.40
CA ASN A 203 11.24 0.83 -9.78
C ASN A 203 12.02 2.15 -9.95
N LEU A 204 12.50 2.76 -8.85
CA LEU A 204 13.32 3.97 -8.88
C LEU A 204 14.82 3.72 -8.75
N ILE A 205 15.26 2.48 -8.50
CA ILE A 205 16.67 2.16 -8.23
C ILE A 205 17.60 2.31 -9.44
N SER A 206 17.08 2.22 -10.67
CA SER A 206 17.83 2.47 -11.91
C SER A 206 17.51 3.85 -12.45
N LYS A 207 18.55 4.65 -12.68
CA LYS A 207 18.43 6.05 -13.12
C LYS A 207 19.21 6.25 -14.41
N ASP A 208 18.79 7.21 -15.24
CA ASP A 208 19.59 7.66 -16.38
C ASP A 208 20.91 8.28 -15.88
N GLN A 209 22.03 7.69 -16.27
CA GLN A 209 23.35 8.08 -15.77
C GLN A 209 23.87 9.41 -16.34
N ALA A 210 23.22 9.94 -17.36
CA ALA A 210 23.50 11.30 -17.86
C ALA A 210 22.96 12.39 -16.92
N PHE A 211 21.96 12.08 -16.11
CA PHE A 211 21.29 13.01 -15.19
C PHE A 211 20.89 14.33 -15.89
N PRO A 212 20.17 14.29 -17.03
CA PRO A 212 19.84 15.48 -17.78
C PRO A 212 18.81 16.36 -17.06
N ASP A 213 18.75 17.64 -17.41
CA ASP A 213 17.61 18.48 -17.06
C ASP A 213 16.32 17.91 -17.66
N ASP A 214 15.22 18.09 -16.95
CA ASP A 214 13.89 17.77 -17.44
C ASP A 214 13.20 19.04 -17.94
N GLU A 215 13.11 19.20 -19.25
CA GLU A 215 12.54 20.39 -19.88
C GLU A 215 11.03 20.57 -19.65
N VAL A 216 10.33 19.47 -19.26
CA VAL A 216 8.85 19.44 -19.17
C VAL A 216 8.33 18.96 -17.82
N GLY A 217 9.23 18.60 -16.89
CA GLY A 217 8.83 17.96 -15.65
C GLY A 217 9.81 18.13 -14.51
N ASP A 218 9.75 17.19 -13.59
CA ASP A 218 10.47 17.17 -12.31
C ASP A 218 11.63 16.14 -12.27
N GLY A 219 12.03 15.61 -13.41
CA GLY A 219 13.05 14.56 -13.53
C GLY A 219 12.51 13.15 -13.49
N ARG A 220 11.23 12.96 -13.16
CA ARG A 220 10.61 11.64 -12.90
C ARG A 220 10.81 10.64 -14.03
N ARG A 221 10.74 11.06 -15.29
CA ARG A 221 10.94 10.20 -16.46
C ARG A 221 12.35 9.61 -16.60
N PHE A 222 13.35 10.18 -15.90
CA PHE A 222 14.74 9.72 -15.94
C PHE A 222 15.14 8.79 -14.79
N TYR A 223 14.30 8.69 -13.76
CA TYR A 223 14.56 7.82 -12.63
C TYR A 223 13.45 6.80 -12.34
N THR A 224 12.37 6.78 -13.14
CA THR A 224 11.30 5.79 -13.03
C THR A 224 11.46 4.74 -14.13
N ASP A 225 11.41 3.45 -13.76
CA ASP A 225 11.58 2.33 -14.70
C ASP A 225 12.85 2.45 -15.55
N GLY A 226 13.95 2.88 -14.93
CA GLY A 226 15.18 3.23 -15.62
C GLY A 226 15.84 2.06 -16.37
N PRO A 227 16.89 2.33 -17.16
CA PRO A 227 17.35 1.45 -18.24
C PRO A 227 17.83 0.07 -17.78
N ARG A 228 18.29 -0.08 -16.53
CA ARG A 228 18.80 -1.34 -15.99
C ARG A 228 17.92 -1.97 -14.91
N ILE A 229 16.70 -1.45 -14.71
CA ILE A 229 15.84 -1.88 -13.60
C ILE A 229 15.58 -3.40 -13.62
N HIS A 230 15.23 -3.95 -14.76
CA HIS A 230 14.95 -5.38 -14.90
C HIS A 230 16.20 -6.25 -14.70
N GLU A 231 17.37 -5.78 -15.15
CA GLU A 231 18.66 -6.46 -14.89
C GLU A 231 18.92 -6.58 -13.38
N PHE A 232 18.75 -5.47 -12.66
CA PHE A 232 18.97 -5.44 -11.22
C PHE A 232 17.98 -6.34 -10.46
N LEU A 233 16.72 -6.34 -10.84
CA LEU A 233 15.72 -7.18 -10.20
C LEU A 233 15.93 -8.66 -10.47
N GLN A 234 16.26 -9.03 -11.72
CA GLN A 234 16.58 -10.42 -12.08
C GLN A 234 17.82 -10.92 -11.33
N ASP A 235 18.83 -10.06 -11.14
CA ASP A 235 20.03 -10.38 -10.39
C ASP A 235 19.72 -10.69 -8.91
N VAL A 236 18.87 -9.86 -8.27
CA VAL A 236 18.44 -10.08 -6.87
C VAL A 236 17.51 -11.29 -6.78
N SER A 237 16.58 -11.46 -7.71
CA SER A 237 15.66 -12.60 -7.72
C SER A 237 16.40 -13.91 -7.83
N ARG A 238 17.29 -14.04 -8.81
CA ARG A 238 18.10 -15.24 -9.04
C ARG A 238 18.96 -15.62 -7.83
N ASP A 239 19.61 -14.62 -7.21
CA ASP A 239 20.60 -14.86 -6.17
C ASP A 239 20.01 -14.96 -4.76
N VAL A 240 18.82 -14.37 -4.53
CA VAL A 240 18.23 -14.26 -3.19
C VAL A 240 16.81 -14.79 -3.12
N PHE A 241 15.85 -14.19 -3.83
CA PHE A 241 14.43 -14.50 -3.62
C PHE A 241 14.08 -15.94 -4.03
N ALA A 242 14.50 -16.36 -5.22
CA ALA A 242 14.22 -17.70 -5.73
C ALA A 242 14.84 -18.81 -4.87
N PRO A 243 16.13 -18.72 -4.43
CA PRO A 243 16.73 -19.75 -3.59
C PRO A 243 16.05 -19.93 -2.23
N VAL A 244 15.47 -18.89 -1.65
CA VAL A 244 14.79 -18.97 -0.34
C VAL A 244 13.28 -19.17 -0.48
N GLY A 245 12.73 -19.12 -1.70
CA GLY A 245 11.29 -19.25 -1.95
C GLY A 245 10.45 -18.12 -1.37
N ALA A 246 11.05 -16.92 -1.24
CA ALA A 246 10.35 -15.76 -0.66
C ALA A 246 9.29 -15.21 -1.62
N MET A 247 8.12 -14.87 -1.10
CA MET A 247 7.15 -14.04 -1.81
C MET A 247 7.68 -12.60 -1.89
N THR A 248 7.51 -11.94 -3.03
CA THR A 248 7.94 -10.56 -3.20
C THR A 248 6.85 -9.70 -3.82
N VAL A 249 6.71 -8.48 -3.31
CA VAL A 249 5.82 -7.47 -3.90
C VAL A 249 6.57 -6.16 -4.06
N GLY A 250 6.59 -5.63 -5.29
CA GLY A 250 7.22 -4.35 -5.59
C GLY A 250 6.25 -3.20 -5.57
N GLU A 251 6.63 -2.11 -4.94
CA GLU A 251 5.93 -0.84 -5.09
C GLU A 251 6.40 -0.12 -6.34
N MET A 252 5.45 0.13 -7.28
CA MET A 252 5.74 0.74 -8.57
C MET A 252 5.17 2.15 -8.64
N SER A 253 6.03 3.13 -8.50
CA SER A 253 5.67 4.54 -8.64
C SER A 253 5.61 4.94 -10.11
N SER A 254 4.44 5.40 -10.58
CA SER A 254 4.28 6.00 -11.93
C SER A 254 4.75 5.12 -13.10
N THR A 255 4.54 3.82 -13.03
CA THR A 255 4.96 2.80 -14.00
C THR A 255 3.95 2.59 -15.14
N SER A 256 4.29 1.77 -16.13
CA SER A 256 3.39 1.32 -17.18
C SER A 256 2.93 -0.13 -16.98
N LEU A 257 1.86 -0.52 -17.70
CA LEU A 257 1.38 -1.89 -17.70
C LEU A 257 2.45 -2.86 -18.23
N GLU A 258 3.18 -2.48 -19.28
CA GLU A 258 4.22 -3.29 -19.93
C GLU A 258 5.37 -3.57 -18.95
N HIS A 259 5.79 -2.57 -18.18
CA HIS A 259 6.78 -2.77 -17.13
C HIS A 259 6.25 -3.69 -16.03
N CYS A 260 5.00 -3.50 -15.59
CA CYS A 260 4.39 -4.35 -14.56
C CYS A 260 4.21 -5.80 -15.00
N GLN A 261 3.93 -6.06 -16.27
CA GLN A 261 3.92 -7.42 -16.83
C GLN A 261 5.29 -8.12 -16.72
N ARG A 262 6.39 -7.36 -16.79
CA ARG A 262 7.75 -7.89 -16.58
C ARG A 262 8.09 -8.04 -15.11
N TYR A 263 7.84 -6.99 -14.31
CA TYR A 263 8.13 -7.04 -12.87
C TYR A 263 7.43 -8.18 -12.15
N GLY A 264 6.15 -8.40 -12.42
CA GLY A 264 5.34 -9.44 -11.80
C GLY A 264 5.07 -10.64 -12.71
N ALA A 265 6.00 -10.95 -13.63
CA ALA A 265 5.85 -12.03 -14.60
C ALA A 265 5.61 -13.38 -13.92
N LEU A 266 4.70 -14.18 -14.48
CA LEU A 266 4.31 -15.48 -13.92
C LEU A 266 5.44 -16.53 -13.94
N ASP A 267 6.53 -16.26 -14.66
CA ASP A 267 7.72 -17.10 -14.67
C ASP A 267 8.61 -16.93 -13.41
N GLY A 268 8.31 -15.91 -12.59
CA GLY A 268 9.05 -15.63 -11.35
C GLY A 268 10.44 -15.04 -11.58
N SER A 269 10.72 -14.50 -12.76
CA SER A 269 12.06 -13.98 -13.12
C SER A 269 12.47 -12.75 -12.32
N GLU A 270 11.51 -11.96 -11.82
CA GLU A 270 11.78 -10.75 -11.03
C GLU A 270 11.03 -10.80 -9.69
N LEU A 271 9.78 -10.39 -9.63
CA LEU A 271 8.97 -10.31 -8.41
C LEU A 271 7.73 -11.22 -8.51
N SER A 272 7.13 -11.57 -7.38
CA SER A 272 5.90 -12.36 -7.36
C SER A 272 4.70 -11.54 -7.81
N MET A 273 4.65 -10.25 -7.45
CA MET A 273 3.55 -9.35 -7.77
C MET A 273 3.97 -7.88 -7.65
N VAL A 274 3.09 -6.98 -8.09
CA VAL A 274 3.34 -5.54 -8.07
C VAL A 274 2.14 -4.75 -7.57
N PHE A 275 2.39 -3.69 -6.80
CA PHE A 275 1.45 -2.61 -6.56
C PHE A 275 1.54 -1.57 -7.68
N ASN A 276 0.41 -1.10 -8.17
CA ASN A 276 0.32 0.12 -8.96
C ASN A 276 -0.66 1.10 -8.29
N PHE A 277 -0.48 2.41 -8.53
CA PHE A 277 -1.24 3.46 -7.85
C PHE A 277 -2.17 4.24 -8.78
N HIS A 278 -2.37 3.79 -10.01
CA HIS A 278 -3.13 4.53 -11.01
C HIS A 278 -4.58 4.76 -10.58
N HIS A 279 -5.22 3.75 -10.00
CA HIS A 279 -6.60 3.82 -9.49
C HIS A 279 -6.78 4.81 -8.34
N LEU A 280 -5.72 5.22 -7.66
CA LEU A 280 -5.75 6.20 -6.57
C LEU A 280 -5.52 7.64 -7.06
N LYS A 281 -5.35 7.86 -8.36
CA LYS A 281 -5.14 9.21 -8.94
C LYS A 281 -6.38 9.79 -9.59
N VAL A 282 -7.51 9.08 -9.51
CA VAL A 282 -8.79 9.48 -10.14
C VAL A 282 -9.45 10.70 -9.48
N ASP A 283 -8.93 11.17 -8.36
CA ASP A 283 -9.32 12.40 -7.68
C ASP A 283 -8.18 13.46 -7.66
N TYR A 284 -7.24 13.36 -8.65
CA TYR A 284 -6.14 14.31 -8.85
C TYR A 284 -6.37 15.12 -10.14
N PRO A 285 -7.11 16.22 -10.09
CA PRO A 285 -7.37 17.04 -11.28
C PRO A 285 -6.06 17.56 -11.87
N GLY A 286 -5.82 17.31 -13.15
CA GLY A 286 -4.57 17.69 -13.81
C GLY A 286 -3.32 17.00 -13.25
N GLY A 287 -3.48 15.94 -12.45
CA GLY A 287 -2.38 15.23 -11.80
C GLY A 287 -1.96 15.82 -10.44
N ASP A 288 -2.64 16.89 -9.97
CA ASP A 288 -2.34 17.51 -8.67
C ASP A 288 -2.98 16.72 -7.52
N LYS A 289 -2.13 16.07 -6.71
CA LYS A 289 -2.52 15.38 -5.48
C LYS A 289 -3.19 16.32 -4.47
N TRP A 290 -2.67 17.56 -4.36
CA TRP A 290 -3.01 18.51 -3.30
C TRP A 290 -4.20 19.40 -3.68
N SER A 291 -5.28 18.73 -4.04
CA SER A 291 -6.55 19.34 -4.40
C SER A 291 -7.71 18.58 -3.77
N LYS A 292 -8.85 19.23 -3.62
CA LYS A 292 -10.08 18.58 -3.16
C LYS A 292 -11.05 18.48 -4.34
N ALA A 293 -11.08 17.33 -4.98
CA ALA A 293 -11.96 17.03 -6.09
C ALA A 293 -12.68 15.69 -5.85
N PRO A 294 -13.91 15.51 -6.36
CA PRO A 294 -14.56 14.22 -6.39
C PRO A 294 -13.74 13.26 -7.28
N PHE A 295 -13.80 11.96 -6.99
CA PHE A 295 -13.13 10.97 -7.83
C PHE A 295 -13.90 10.75 -9.15
N ASP A 296 -13.15 10.49 -10.22
CA ASP A 296 -13.71 10.10 -11.51
C ASP A 296 -14.00 8.59 -11.50
N PHE A 297 -15.27 8.24 -11.32
CA PHE A 297 -15.71 6.85 -11.22
C PHE A 297 -15.55 6.07 -12.53
N LEU A 298 -15.81 6.70 -13.68
CA LEU A 298 -15.65 6.05 -14.97
C LEU A 298 -14.16 5.79 -15.27
N GLU A 299 -13.30 6.73 -14.93
CA GLU A 299 -11.85 6.56 -15.04
C GLU A 299 -11.35 5.47 -14.08
N LEU A 300 -11.87 5.38 -12.85
CA LEU A 300 -11.57 4.30 -11.91
C LEU A 300 -11.85 2.93 -12.54
N LYS A 301 -13.02 2.74 -13.14
CA LYS A 301 -13.41 1.50 -13.82
C LYS A 301 -12.49 1.23 -15.00
N ARG A 302 -12.22 2.25 -15.84
CA ARG A 302 -11.34 2.13 -17.00
C ARG A 302 -9.93 1.68 -16.62
N ILE A 303 -9.38 2.22 -15.52
CA ILE A 303 -8.06 1.83 -15.02
C ILE A 303 -8.08 0.37 -14.57
N PHE A 304 -9.02 -0.05 -13.76
CA PHE A 304 -9.09 -1.45 -13.32
C PHE A 304 -9.31 -2.41 -14.47
N ASN A 305 -10.17 -2.07 -15.45
CA ASN A 305 -10.34 -2.89 -16.65
C ASN A 305 -9.03 -3.04 -17.43
N HIS A 306 -8.30 -1.93 -17.63
CA HIS A 306 -7.00 -1.96 -18.33
C HIS A 306 -5.99 -2.87 -17.62
N TRP A 307 -5.87 -2.77 -16.30
CA TRP A 307 -4.92 -3.56 -15.52
C TRP A 307 -5.36 -5.01 -15.36
N GLN A 308 -6.64 -5.29 -15.13
CA GLN A 308 -7.15 -6.67 -15.01
C GLN A 308 -6.98 -7.44 -16.33
N CYS A 309 -7.36 -6.85 -17.45
CA CYS A 309 -7.20 -7.47 -18.77
C CYS A 309 -5.72 -7.58 -19.17
N GLY A 310 -4.92 -6.54 -18.89
CA GLY A 310 -3.52 -6.50 -19.30
C GLY A 310 -2.61 -7.44 -18.51
N MET A 311 -2.86 -7.62 -17.23
CA MET A 311 -2.06 -8.50 -16.36
C MET A 311 -2.46 -9.97 -16.47
N HIS A 312 -3.71 -10.27 -16.85
CA HIS A 312 -4.21 -11.65 -16.93
C HIS A 312 -3.33 -12.52 -17.83
N GLY A 313 -2.87 -13.66 -17.29
CA GLY A 313 -2.00 -14.61 -18.01
C GLY A 313 -0.56 -14.15 -18.25
N LYS A 314 -0.17 -12.95 -17.86
CA LYS A 314 1.18 -12.39 -18.04
C LYS A 314 1.89 -12.11 -16.72
N GLY A 315 1.21 -11.47 -15.79
CA GLY A 315 1.78 -11.10 -14.51
C GLY A 315 0.73 -11.12 -13.40
N TRP A 316 1.15 -10.76 -12.16
CA TRP A 316 0.27 -10.79 -11.00
C TRP A 316 0.25 -9.44 -10.29
N SER A 317 -0.96 -8.97 -9.93
CA SER A 317 -1.17 -7.70 -9.24
C SER A 317 -1.44 -7.90 -7.76
N ALA A 318 -0.89 -7.03 -6.93
CA ALA A 318 -1.34 -6.78 -5.58
C ALA A 318 -2.50 -5.79 -5.63
N LEU A 319 -3.62 -6.13 -4.99
CA LEU A 319 -4.84 -5.33 -4.98
C LEU A 319 -4.98 -4.61 -3.64
N PHE A 320 -5.28 -3.32 -3.65
CA PHE A 320 -5.48 -2.56 -2.42
C PHE A 320 -6.33 -1.30 -2.69
N TRP A 321 -7.04 -0.86 -1.66
CA TRP A 321 -7.71 0.43 -1.65
C TRP A 321 -6.92 1.48 -0.86
N CYS A 322 -6.29 1.07 0.24
CA CYS A 322 -5.62 1.95 1.18
C CYS A 322 -4.28 1.33 1.61
N ASN A 323 -3.38 2.17 2.07
CA ASN A 323 -2.15 1.82 2.77
C ASN A 323 -1.75 2.97 3.70
N HIS A 324 -0.56 2.90 4.30
CA HIS A 324 -0.03 3.92 5.20
C HIS A 324 0.31 5.27 4.53
N ASP A 325 0.21 5.35 3.19
CA ASP A 325 0.48 6.56 2.40
C ASP A 325 -0.76 7.12 1.69
N GLN A 326 -1.93 6.49 1.90
CA GLN A 326 -3.17 6.88 1.26
C GLN A 326 -4.27 7.13 2.30
N PRO A 327 -5.15 8.13 2.10
CA PRO A 327 -6.27 8.36 3.00
C PRO A 327 -7.17 7.13 3.13
N ARG A 328 -7.94 7.06 4.23
CA ARG A 328 -8.90 5.97 4.45
C ARG A 328 -9.89 5.88 3.29
N ILE A 329 -10.07 4.67 2.75
CA ILE A 329 -10.84 4.50 1.52
C ILE A 329 -12.33 4.81 1.69
N VAL A 330 -12.90 4.54 2.85
CA VAL A 330 -14.31 4.87 3.15
C VAL A 330 -14.54 6.37 3.05
N SER A 331 -13.60 7.18 3.54
CA SER A 331 -13.63 8.64 3.44
C SER A 331 -13.40 9.14 2.02
N ARG A 332 -12.67 8.39 1.20
CA ARG A 332 -12.24 8.82 -0.13
C ARG A 332 -13.21 8.44 -1.23
N PHE A 333 -13.67 7.19 -1.26
CA PHE A 333 -14.53 6.63 -2.32
C PHE A 333 -15.85 6.07 -1.80
N GLY A 334 -16.11 6.12 -0.51
CA GLY A 334 -17.31 5.65 0.14
C GLY A 334 -18.11 6.78 0.78
N ASP A 335 -18.69 6.47 1.93
CA ASP A 335 -19.48 7.38 2.76
C ASP A 335 -19.06 7.23 4.23
N GLU A 336 -18.80 8.33 4.93
CA GLU A 336 -18.42 8.33 6.35
C GLU A 336 -19.64 8.42 7.29
N GLY A 337 -20.80 8.70 6.74
CA GLY A 337 -22.04 8.97 7.47
C GLY A 337 -22.93 7.74 7.58
N GLU A 338 -24.19 7.91 7.22
CA GLU A 338 -25.26 6.92 7.36
C GLU A 338 -24.93 5.58 6.66
N HIS A 339 -24.25 5.63 5.52
CA HIS A 339 -23.96 4.44 4.72
C HIS A 339 -22.55 3.87 4.94
N ARG A 340 -21.80 4.33 5.94
CA ARG A 340 -20.41 3.91 6.18
C ARG A 340 -20.20 2.39 6.15
N VAL A 341 -21.03 1.65 6.85
CA VAL A 341 -20.88 0.18 6.95
C VAL A 341 -21.10 -0.50 5.61
N VAL A 342 -22.17 -0.14 4.90
CA VAL A 342 -22.48 -0.76 3.61
C VAL A 342 -21.52 -0.29 2.51
N ALA A 343 -21.02 0.96 2.57
CA ALA A 343 -20.00 1.47 1.67
C ALA A 343 -18.64 0.75 1.87
N ALA A 344 -18.20 0.56 3.11
CA ALA A 344 -17.00 -0.21 3.41
C ALA A 344 -17.08 -1.66 2.89
N LYS A 345 -18.22 -2.33 3.09
CA LYS A 345 -18.46 -3.69 2.58
C LYS A 345 -18.50 -3.73 1.04
N MET A 346 -19.13 -2.74 0.40
CA MET A 346 -19.17 -2.63 -1.05
C MET A 346 -17.77 -2.49 -1.64
N LEU A 347 -16.93 -1.61 -1.08
CA LEU A 347 -15.54 -1.43 -1.50
C LEU A 347 -14.75 -2.74 -1.36
N ALA A 348 -14.91 -3.45 -0.21
CA ALA A 348 -14.27 -4.74 0.02
C ALA A 348 -14.69 -5.78 -1.03
N SER A 349 -16.00 -5.97 -1.25
CA SER A 349 -16.53 -6.93 -2.22
C SER A 349 -16.02 -6.66 -3.64
N THR A 350 -16.01 -5.39 -4.04
CA THR A 350 -15.56 -4.98 -5.38
C THR A 350 -14.09 -5.32 -5.61
N LEU A 351 -13.21 -5.03 -4.64
CA LEU A 351 -11.78 -5.30 -4.79
C LEU A 351 -11.45 -6.79 -4.71
N HIS A 352 -12.00 -7.50 -3.71
CA HIS A 352 -11.70 -8.90 -3.48
C HIS A 352 -12.22 -9.83 -4.57
N GLY A 353 -13.22 -9.40 -5.36
CA GLY A 353 -13.70 -10.12 -6.54
C GLY A 353 -12.74 -10.08 -7.74
N LEU A 354 -11.77 -9.16 -7.77
CA LEU A 354 -10.79 -9.01 -8.85
C LEU A 354 -9.68 -10.08 -8.80
N GLN A 355 -8.95 -10.24 -9.93
CA GLN A 355 -7.77 -11.09 -9.99
C GLN A 355 -6.55 -10.37 -9.44
N GLY A 356 -5.91 -10.99 -8.46
CA GLY A 356 -4.73 -10.46 -7.78
C GLY A 356 -4.73 -10.88 -6.31
N THR A 357 -3.73 -10.49 -5.55
CA THR A 357 -3.63 -10.74 -4.11
C THR A 357 -4.14 -9.52 -3.35
N PRO A 358 -5.26 -9.60 -2.61
CA PRO A 358 -5.76 -8.47 -1.83
C PRO A 358 -4.88 -8.16 -0.63
N TYR A 359 -4.67 -6.87 -0.39
CA TYR A 359 -4.03 -6.31 0.79
C TYR A 359 -5.05 -5.49 1.57
N ILE A 360 -5.23 -5.79 2.85
CA ILE A 360 -6.09 -5.06 3.78
C ILE A 360 -5.19 -4.21 4.65
N TYR A 361 -5.40 -2.90 4.66
CA TYR A 361 -4.68 -2.02 5.57
C TYR A 361 -5.36 -1.97 6.93
N GLN A 362 -4.58 -1.98 8.03
CA GLN A 362 -5.11 -1.93 9.40
C GLN A 362 -6.21 -0.88 9.57
N GLY A 363 -7.36 -1.32 10.10
CA GLY A 363 -8.54 -0.50 10.31
C GLY A 363 -9.52 -0.45 9.15
N GLU A 364 -9.13 -0.92 7.95
CA GLU A 364 -10.03 -1.04 6.80
C GLU A 364 -11.13 -2.05 7.09
N GLU A 365 -10.79 -3.15 7.76
CA GLU A 365 -11.70 -4.24 8.17
C GLU A 365 -12.76 -3.83 9.21
N ILE A 366 -12.62 -2.66 9.82
CA ILE A 366 -13.64 -2.10 10.74
C ILE A 366 -14.26 -0.80 10.20
N GLY A 367 -13.88 -0.41 8.98
CA GLY A 367 -14.36 0.78 8.32
C GLY A 367 -13.91 2.09 9.01
N MET A 368 -12.63 2.18 9.42
CA MET A 368 -12.06 3.42 9.95
C MET A 368 -12.10 4.52 8.88
N THR A 369 -12.30 5.75 9.34
CA THR A 369 -12.38 6.97 8.51
C THR A 369 -11.18 7.88 8.75
N ASN A 370 -11.03 8.93 7.95
CA ASN A 370 -10.07 10.00 8.20
C ASN A 370 -10.37 10.70 9.54
N PRO A 371 -9.36 11.20 10.27
CA PRO A 371 -9.55 11.76 11.62
C PRO A 371 -10.22 13.14 11.65
N GLY A 372 -10.23 13.86 10.52
CA GLY A 372 -10.81 15.21 10.46
C GLY A 372 -10.06 16.25 11.28
N TYR A 373 -8.73 16.24 11.28
CA TYR A 373 -7.89 17.19 12.01
C TYR A 373 -8.15 18.64 11.60
N GLN A 374 -8.19 19.53 12.58
CA GLN A 374 -8.56 20.96 12.41
C GLN A 374 -7.37 21.92 12.57
N CYS A 375 -6.17 21.41 12.83
CA CYS A 375 -4.97 22.20 13.09
C CYS A 375 -3.75 21.51 12.46
N ILE A 376 -2.84 22.31 11.87
CA ILE A 376 -1.59 21.78 11.30
C ILE A 376 -0.74 21.06 12.35
N ASN A 377 -0.82 21.45 13.61
CA ASN A 377 -0.08 20.80 14.69
C ASN A 377 -0.54 19.35 14.98
N ASP A 378 -1.72 18.94 14.51
CA ASP A 378 -2.21 17.58 14.62
C ASP A 378 -1.54 16.65 13.60
N TYR A 379 -0.97 17.20 12.52
CA TYR A 379 -0.24 16.46 11.49
C TYR A 379 1.24 16.33 11.86
N GLN A 380 1.80 15.12 11.70
CA GLN A 380 3.21 14.80 11.95
C GLN A 380 3.99 14.49 10.67
N ASP A 381 3.29 14.15 9.59
CA ASP A 381 3.86 13.79 8.32
C ASP A 381 4.66 14.93 7.68
N VAL A 382 5.91 14.64 7.28
CA VAL A 382 6.82 15.61 6.65
C VAL A 382 6.25 16.16 5.35
N GLU A 383 5.64 15.32 4.51
CA GLU A 383 5.03 15.75 3.25
C GLU A 383 3.89 16.75 3.51
N SER A 384 3.03 16.45 4.49
CA SER A 384 1.89 17.31 4.84
C SER A 384 2.33 18.66 5.39
N ARG A 385 3.37 18.70 6.21
CA ARG A 385 3.92 19.95 6.76
C ARG A 385 4.60 20.79 5.67
N ASN A 386 5.33 20.16 4.76
CA ASN A 386 5.96 20.85 3.63
C ASN A 386 4.92 21.47 2.70
N ILE A 387 3.89 20.70 2.32
CA ILE A 387 2.84 21.23 1.43
C ILE A 387 2.02 22.33 2.10
N PHE A 388 1.79 22.24 3.41
CA PHE A 388 1.16 23.34 4.16
C PHE A 388 1.94 24.65 3.99
N ALA A 389 3.26 24.61 4.23
CA ALA A 389 4.11 25.78 4.10
C ALA A 389 4.17 26.33 2.65
N ILE A 390 4.25 25.45 1.66
CA ILE A 390 4.25 25.82 0.23
C ILE A 390 2.93 26.50 -0.13
N LYS A 391 1.78 25.88 0.17
CA LYS A 391 0.46 26.43 -0.17
C LYS A 391 0.16 27.75 0.56
N GLN A 392 0.64 27.87 1.80
CA GLN A 392 0.54 29.13 2.55
C GLN A 392 1.36 30.25 1.89
N ALA A 393 2.58 29.92 1.42
CA ALA A 393 3.42 30.87 0.69
C ALA A 393 2.82 31.27 -0.68
N GLU A 394 2.05 30.37 -1.30
CA GLU A 394 1.26 30.64 -2.52
C GLU A 394 0.01 31.52 -2.24
N GLY A 395 -0.29 31.82 -0.98
CA GLY A 395 -1.40 32.68 -0.58
C GLY A 395 -2.73 31.96 -0.31
N MET A 396 -2.74 30.61 -0.22
CA MET A 396 -3.92 29.85 0.16
C MET A 396 -4.22 30.03 1.65
N SER A 397 -5.48 30.10 2.03
CA SER A 397 -5.89 30.21 3.43
C SER A 397 -5.64 28.92 4.20
N GLU A 398 -5.36 29.02 5.51
CA GLU A 398 -5.17 27.86 6.39
C GLU A 398 -6.36 26.88 6.33
N ALA A 399 -7.59 27.38 6.30
CA ALA A 399 -8.78 26.55 6.24
C ALA A 399 -8.87 25.73 4.94
N GLU A 400 -8.51 26.32 3.80
CA GLU A 400 -8.45 25.61 2.51
C GLU A 400 -7.35 24.55 2.52
N ILE A 401 -6.16 24.86 3.04
CA ILE A 401 -5.05 23.90 3.13
C ILE A 401 -5.43 22.74 4.04
N LEU A 402 -6.01 23.00 5.21
CA LEU A 402 -6.46 21.95 6.14
C LEU A 402 -7.56 21.07 5.53
N ALA A 403 -8.45 21.64 4.71
CA ALA A 403 -9.44 20.84 3.98
C ALA A 403 -8.79 19.90 2.96
N ILE A 404 -7.71 20.33 2.29
CA ILE A 404 -6.92 19.49 1.39
C ILE A 404 -6.19 18.40 2.18
N LEU A 405 -5.50 18.76 3.28
CA LEU A 405 -4.81 17.79 4.12
C LEU A 405 -5.77 16.76 4.72
N GLY A 406 -6.96 17.17 5.16
CA GLY A 406 -8.02 16.28 5.64
C GLY A 406 -8.47 15.25 4.61
N ALA A 407 -8.32 15.56 3.31
CA ALA A 407 -8.65 14.65 2.22
C ALA A 407 -7.44 13.82 1.73
N LYS A 408 -6.20 14.33 1.82
CA LYS A 408 -5.05 13.80 1.06
C LYS A 408 -3.84 13.42 1.90
N SER A 409 -3.72 13.90 3.14
CA SER A 409 -2.57 13.62 4.00
C SER A 409 -2.40 12.13 4.28
N ARG A 410 -1.14 11.68 4.34
CA ARG A 410 -0.76 10.32 4.77
C ARG A 410 -1.17 10.05 6.22
N ASP A 411 -1.15 11.05 7.09
CA ASP A 411 -1.55 10.92 8.50
C ASP A 411 -3.02 10.51 8.68
N ASN A 412 -3.87 10.72 7.67
CA ASN A 412 -5.26 10.26 7.70
C ASN A 412 -5.38 8.75 7.90
N SER A 413 -4.44 7.96 7.37
CA SER A 413 -4.38 6.51 7.55
C SER A 413 -3.45 6.07 8.68
N ARG A 414 -2.58 6.97 9.18
CA ARG A 414 -1.58 6.66 10.22
C ARG A 414 -2.09 6.85 11.64
N THR A 415 -3.36 7.23 11.81
CA THR A 415 -4.01 7.29 13.13
C THR A 415 -3.94 5.95 13.85
N PRO A 416 -3.86 5.95 15.19
CA PRO A 416 -3.90 4.73 15.98
C PRO A 416 -5.07 3.81 15.61
N MET A 417 -4.81 2.50 15.54
CA MET A 417 -5.84 1.49 15.38
C MET A 417 -6.87 1.59 16.51
N GLN A 418 -8.14 1.53 16.15
CA GLN A 418 -9.25 1.69 17.09
C GLN A 418 -9.67 0.31 17.61
N TRP A 419 -9.12 -0.06 18.78
CA TRP A 419 -9.39 -1.38 19.38
C TRP A 419 -10.67 -1.43 20.20
N SER A 420 -10.99 -0.34 20.93
CA SER A 420 -12.18 -0.29 21.81
C SER A 420 -12.63 1.14 22.06
N ALA A 421 -13.74 1.29 22.76
CA ALA A 421 -14.25 2.59 23.22
C ALA A 421 -13.47 3.18 24.42
N ALA A 422 -12.44 2.49 24.93
CA ALA A 422 -11.59 2.98 26.01
C ALA A 422 -10.74 4.17 25.57
N SER A 423 -10.18 4.91 26.53
CA SER A 423 -9.31 6.07 26.27
C SER A 423 -8.25 5.72 25.22
N ASN A 424 -7.94 6.69 24.34
CA ASN A 424 -7.01 6.52 23.23
C ASN A 424 -7.35 5.33 22.33
N ALA A 425 -8.64 5.04 22.16
CA ALA A 425 -9.13 3.93 21.36
C ALA A 425 -8.63 2.54 21.80
N GLY A 426 -8.18 2.37 23.05
CA GLY A 426 -7.53 1.15 23.53
C GLY A 426 -6.16 0.87 22.93
N PHE A 427 -5.59 1.83 22.20
CA PHE A 427 -4.29 1.71 21.54
C PHE A 427 -3.12 1.83 22.52
N THR A 428 -3.18 2.76 23.47
CA THR A 428 -2.14 3.05 24.46
C THR A 428 -2.72 3.59 25.76
N SER A 429 -2.06 3.32 26.87
CA SER A 429 -2.33 3.99 28.15
C SER A 429 -1.56 5.31 28.31
N GLY A 430 -0.62 5.62 27.43
CA GLY A 430 0.13 6.87 27.36
C GLY A 430 -0.52 7.91 26.43
N THR A 431 0.26 8.93 26.05
CA THR A 431 -0.17 9.91 25.02
C THR A 431 0.16 9.37 23.64
N PRO A 432 -0.84 9.14 22.76
CA PRO A 432 -0.58 8.62 21.43
C PRO A 432 0.19 9.64 20.57
N TRP A 433 1.11 9.15 19.73
CA TRP A 433 1.95 9.98 18.85
C TRP A 433 1.16 10.76 17.79
N LEU A 434 0.01 10.21 17.38
CA LEU A 434 -1.05 10.89 16.63
C LEU A 434 -2.37 10.76 17.38
N LYS A 435 -3.23 11.75 17.30
CA LYS A 435 -4.56 11.69 17.91
C LYS A 435 -5.40 10.62 17.19
N PRO A 436 -6.08 9.71 17.92
CA PRO A 436 -7.11 8.86 17.33
C PRO A 436 -8.22 9.68 16.69
N ALA A 437 -8.89 9.16 15.68
CA ALA A 437 -10.09 9.77 15.16
C ALA A 437 -11.18 9.81 16.25
N ALA A 438 -11.91 10.91 16.35
CA ALA A 438 -12.85 11.16 17.45
C ALA A 438 -14.01 10.14 17.52
N ASN A 439 -14.25 9.39 16.45
CA ASN A 439 -15.32 8.40 16.32
C ASN A 439 -14.93 7.00 16.85
N TYR A 440 -13.79 6.83 17.50
CA TYR A 440 -13.35 5.53 18.03
C TYR A 440 -14.33 4.89 19.05
N PRO A 441 -15.15 5.64 19.81
CA PRO A 441 -16.14 5.01 20.69
C PRO A 441 -17.17 4.16 19.93
N GLU A 442 -17.44 4.51 18.68
CA GLU A 442 -18.44 3.86 17.81
C GLU A 442 -17.78 2.93 16.80
N ILE A 443 -16.61 3.31 16.26
CA ILE A 443 -15.87 2.57 15.25
C ILE A 443 -14.63 1.94 15.89
N ASN A 444 -14.74 0.69 16.29
CA ASN A 444 -13.62 -0.03 16.90
C ASN A 444 -13.73 -1.54 16.72
N ALA A 445 -12.62 -2.24 16.94
CA ALA A 445 -12.52 -3.69 16.74
C ALA A 445 -13.42 -4.49 17.70
N GLU A 446 -13.55 -4.05 18.97
CA GLU A 446 -14.40 -4.72 19.95
C GLU A 446 -15.87 -4.68 19.53
N ALA A 447 -16.38 -3.53 19.12
CA ALA A 447 -17.74 -3.39 18.61
C ALA A 447 -17.95 -4.18 17.31
N ALA A 448 -16.96 -4.16 16.40
CA ALA A 448 -17.03 -4.89 15.15
C ALA A 448 -17.07 -6.43 15.35
N LEU A 449 -16.31 -6.96 16.30
CA LEU A 449 -16.35 -8.39 16.65
C LEU A 449 -17.67 -8.80 17.28
N ALA A 450 -18.32 -7.91 18.03
CA ALA A 450 -19.60 -8.19 18.69
C ALA A 450 -20.79 -8.21 17.72
N ASP A 451 -20.72 -7.48 16.61
CA ASP A 451 -21.78 -7.41 15.59
C ASP A 451 -21.46 -8.32 14.40
N GLN A 452 -22.18 -9.42 14.25
CA GLN A 452 -22.03 -10.37 13.13
C GLN A 452 -22.34 -9.76 11.75
N HIS A 453 -22.97 -8.59 11.71
CA HIS A 453 -23.23 -7.84 10.48
C HIS A 453 -22.23 -6.70 10.26
N SER A 454 -21.13 -6.64 11.03
CA SER A 454 -20.10 -5.62 10.88
C SER A 454 -19.29 -5.75 9.58
N VAL A 455 -18.44 -4.76 9.33
CA VAL A 455 -17.47 -4.77 8.23
C VAL A 455 -16.44 -5.90 8.43
N PHE A 456 -16.04 -6.18 9.68
CA PHE A 456 -15.07 -7.24 10.02
C PHE A 456 -15.50 -8.61 9.53
N TRP A 457 -16.72 -9.03 9.83
CA TRP A 457 -17.23 -10.35 9.42
C TRP A 457 -17.42 -10.43 7.90
N HIS A 458 -17.75 -9.33 7.26
CA HIS A 458 -17.82 -9.28 5.80
C HIS A 458 -16.45 -9.51 5.14
N TYR A 459 -15.37 -8.89 5.66
CA TYR A 459 -14.00 -9.18 5.20
C TYR A 459 -13.61 -10.63 5.46
N ARG A 460 -13.93 -11.17 6.63
CA ARG A 460 -13.66 -12.57 6.95
C ARG A 460 -14.37 -13.53 5.98
N ASP A 461 -15.62 -13.24 5.63
CA ASP A 461 -16.38 -14.05 4.67
C ASP A 461 -15.77 -13.95 3.26
N LEU A 462 -15.34 -12.76 2.82
CA LEU A 462 -14.62 -12.59 1.56
C LEU A 462 -13.33 -13.41 1.51
N ILE A 463 -12.57 -13.43 2.60
CA ILE A 463 -11.33 -14.23 2.71
C ILE A 463 -11.65 -15.73 2.61
N ALA A 464 -12.70 -16.18 3.30
CA ALA A 464 -13.14 -17.57 3.25
C ALA A 464 -13.62 -17.98 1.84
N LEU A 465 -14.39 -17.12 1.16
CA LEU A 465 -14.83 -17.35 -0.22
C LEU A 465 -13.68 -17.46 -1.19
N ARG A 466 -12.67 -16.59 -1.06
CA ARG A 466 -11.48 -16.62 -1.91
C ARG A 466 -10.71 -17.95 -1.75
N LYS A 467 -10.61 -18.47 -0.53
CA LYS A 467 -9.97 -19.76 -0.24
C LYS A 467 -10.79 -20.94 -0.77
N ALA A 468 -12.12 -20.84 -0.71
CA ALA A 468 -13.04 -21.92 -1.11
C ALA A 468 -13.26 -22.00 -2.63
N HIS A 469 -13.14 -20.89 -3.36
CA HIS A 469 -13.52 -20.82 -4.78
C HIS A 469 -12.34 -20.37 -5.66
N PRO A 470 -11.70 -21.31 -6.40
CA PRO A 470 -10.55 -20.99 -7.27
C PRO A 470 -10.83 -19.93 -8.33
N ILE A 471 -12.08 -19.67 -8.68
CA ILE A 471 -12.46 -18.65 -9.66
C ILE A 471 -11.99 -17.23 -9.28
N PHE A 472 -11.85 -16.93 -7.98
CA PHE A 472 -11.31 -15.65 -7.52
C PHE A 472 -9.84 -15.44 -7.95
N THR A 473 -9.09 -16.51 -8.12
CA THR A 473 -7.67 -16.47 -8.53
C THR A 473 -7.47 -16.78 -10.01
N GLN A 474 -8.25 -17.71 -10.57
CA GLN A 474 -8.02 -18.26 -11.91
C GLN A 474 -8.88 -17.62 -13.01
N GLY A 475 -10.03 -17.02 -12.65
CA GLY A 475 -10.95 -16.44 -13.62
C GLY A 475 -10.33 -15.31 -14.44
N ASP A 476 -10.73 -15.19 -15.68
CA ASP A 476 -10.50 -14.01 -16.51
C ASP A 476 -11.28 -12.80 -15.97
N TYR A 477 -11.22 -11.68 -16.66
CA TYR A 477 -11.99 -10.49 -16.29
C TYR A 477 -12.69 -9.91 -17.51
N GLN A 478 -13.98 -9.58 -17.33
CA GLN A 478 -14.73 -8.80 -18.30
C GLN A 478 -15.60 -7.79 -17.57
N GLU A 479 -15.40 -6.52 -17.84
CA GLU A 479 -16.27 -5.45 -17.34
C GLU A 479 -17.63 -5.48 -18.06
N LEU A 480 -18.69 -5.28 -17.28
CA LEU A 480 -20.05 -5.05 -17.74
C LEU A 480 -20.45 -3.60 -17.46
N LEU A 481 -21.40 -3.07 -18.22
CA LEU A 481 -21.93 -1.70 -17.98
C LEU A 481 -20.82 -0.63 -17.91
N THR A 482 -19.85 -0.65 -18.83
CA THR A 482 -18.66 0.22 -18.84
C THR A 482 -19.00 1.72 -18.71
N GLY A 483 -20.09 2.20 -19.33
CA GLY A 483 -20.53 3.60 -19.25
C GLY A 483 -21.51 3.92 -18.12
N HIS A 484 -21.83 2.98 -17.21
CA HIS A 484 -22.80 3.24 -16.15
C HIS A 484 -22.18 4.14 -15.06
N PRO A 485 -22.81 5.29 -14.71
CA PRO A 485 -22.21 6.31 -13.85
C PRO A 485 -22.19 5.95 -12.37
N GLN A 486 -22.87 4.90 -11.93
CA GLN A 486 -23.01 4.52 -10.51
C GLN A 486 -22.68 3.04 -10.28
N ILE A 487 -22.85 2.16 -11.25
CA ILE A 487 -22.65 0.71 -11.09
C ILE A 487 -21.33 0.30 -11.72
N TRP A 488 -20.54 -0.42 -10.93
CA TRP A 488 -19.44 -1.23 -11.42
C TRP A 488 -19.85 -2.70 -11.35
N ALA A 489 -19.97 -3.30 -12.53
CA ALA A 489 -20.28 -4.72 -12.68
C ALA A 489 -19.22 -5.39 -13.54
N TYR A 490 -18.83 -6.60 -13.17
CA TYR A 490 -17.90 -7.41 -13.94
C TYR A 490 -18.14 -8.90 -13.71
N VAL A 491 -17.66 -9.70 -14.64
CA VAL A 491 -17.64 -11.16 -14.51
C VAL A 491 -16.21 -11.68 -14.53
N ARG A 492 -16.04 -12.81 -13.84
CA ARG A 492 -14.83 -13.64 -13.89
C ARG A 492 -15.27 -15.03 -14.35
N ARG A 493 -14.53 -15.64 -15.29
CA ARG A 493 -14.89 -16.97 -15.83
C ARG A 493 -13.72 -17.93 -15.71
N ALA A 494 -13.98 -19.10 -15.17
CA ALA A 494 -13.02 -20.22 -15.13
C ALA A 494 -13.77 -21.54 -14.96
N ASN A 495 -13.29 -22.60 -15.59
CA ASN A 495 -13.73 -23.98 -15.38
C ASN A 495 -15.25 -24.19 -15.46
N GLY A 496 -15.95 -23.54 -16.40
CA GLY A 496 -17.41 -23.64 -16.55
C GLY A 496 -18.21 -22.88 -15.49
N GLN A 497 -17.56 -22.05 -14.69
CA GLN A 497 -18.19 -21.17 -13.70
C GLN A 497 -18.06 -19.70 -14.10
N THR A 498 -19.01 -18.90 -13.69
CA THR A 498 -18.99 -17.44 -13.81
C THR A 498 -19.24 -16.80 -12.44
N LEU A 499 -18.28 -15.99 -11.98
CA LEU A 499 -18.47 -15.10 -10.82
C LEU A 499 -18.96 -13.77 -11.34
N LEU A 500 -20.15 -13.33 -10.91
CA LEU A 500 -20.69 -12.00 -11.23
C LEU A 500 -20.62 -11.13 -9.98
N VAL A 501 -19.94 -10.00 -10.09
CA VAL A 501 -19.85 -8.99 -9.04
C VAL A 501 -20.53 -7.72 -9.52
N VAL A 502 -21.43 -7.17 -8.72
CA VAL A 502 -22.20 -5.95 -9.03
C VAL A 502 -22.17 -5.04 -7.81
N SER A 503 -21.75 -3.79 -7.99
CA SER A 503 -21.60 -2.81 -6.90
C SER A 503 -22.13 -1.45 -7.31
N ASN A 504 -23.01 -0.88 -6.51
CA ASN A 504 -23.41 0.53 -6.59
C ASN A 504 -22.45 1.37 -5.75
N PHE A 505 -21.77 2.34 -6.36
CA PHE A 505 -20.75 3.16 -5.69
C PHE A 505 -21.30 4.44 -5.05
N TYR A 506 -22.61 4.64 -5.06
CA TYR A 506 -23.21 5.87 -4.59
C TYR A 506 -24.39 5.64 -3.64
N GLY A 507 -24.72 6.69 -2.90
CA GLY A 507 -25.84 6.73 -1.95
C GLY A 507 -27.23 6.76 -2.57
N GLU A 508 -27.33 6.86 -3.90
CA GLU A 508 -28.61 6.81 -4.62
C GLU A 508 -28.87 5.40 -5.16
N PRO A 509 -30.11 4.92 -5.11
CA PRO A 509 -30.46 3.64 -5.71
C PRO A 509 -30.26 3.62 -7.23
N ALA A 510 -29.73 2.52 -7.78
CA ALA A 510 -29.43 2.36 -9.20
C ALA A 510 -30.08 1.11 -9.78
N ALA A 511 -30.59 1.19 -11.01
CA ALA A 511 -31.16 0.04 -11.70
C ALA A 511 -30.07 -0.83 -12.31
N PHE A 512 -30.01 -2.08 -11.96
CA PHE A 512 -29.16 -3.10 -12.56
C PHE A 512 -30.00 -4.03 -13.43
N GLU A 513 -29.67 -4.11 -14.70
CA GLU A 513 -30.24 -5.07 -15.64
C GLU A 513 -29.25 -6.22 -15.86
N LEU A 514 -29.70 -7.44 -15.55
CA LEU A 514 -28.88 -8.64 -15.77
C LEU A 514 -28.68 -8.84 -17.27
N PRO A 515 -27.44 -8.92 -17.78
CA PRO A 515 -27.18 -9.19 -19.20
C PRO A 515 -27.86 -10.47 -19.70
N ALA A 516 -28.40 -10.43 -20.92
CA ALA A 516 -29.16 -11.54 -21.49
C ALA A 516 -28.35 -12.85 -21.54
N GLU A 517 -27.03 -12.75 -21.78
CA GLU A 517 -26.13 -13.91 -21.80
C GLU A 517 -25.96 -14.58 -20.42
N LEU A 518 -26.32 -13.90 -19.35
CA LEU A 518 -26.30 -14.42 -17.97
C LEU A 518 -27.71 -14.82 -17.49
N ALA A 519 -28.75 -14.46 -18.26
CA ALA A 519 -30.13 -14.77 -17.89
C ALA A 519 -30.42 -16.27 -18.06
N GLY A 520 -31.01 -16.88 -17.04
CA GLY A 520 -31.37 -18.32 -17.04
C GLY A 520 -30.29 -19.25 -16.52
N GLY A 521 -29.07 -18.77 -16.24
CA GLY A 521 -28.04 -19.53 -15.56
C GLY A 521 -28.44 -19.90 -14.14
N LYS A 522 -28.11 -21.12 -13.70
CA LYS A 522 -28.25 -21.50 -12.28
C LYS A 522 -27.15 -20.81 -11.48
N GLY A 523 -27.55 -19.93 -10.58
CA GLY A 523 -26.61 -19.19 -9.74
C GLY A 523 -27.08 -19.09 -8.31
N GLN A 524 -26.13 -18.86 -7.40
CA GLN A 524 -26.37 -18.62 -5.99
C GLN A 524 -25.61 -17.36 -5.53
N LEU A 525 -26.19 -16.65 -4.58
CA LEU A 525 -25.50 -15.58 -3.88
C LEU A 525 -24.41 -16.19 -3.01
N LEU A 526 -23.17 -15.76 -3.22
CA LEU A 526 -22.07 -16.06 -2.32
C LEU A 526 -22.01 -15.04 -1.18
N LEU A 527 -22.17 -13.74 -1.50
CA LEU A 527 -22.13 -12.67 -0.53
C LEU A 527 -22.92 -11.45 -1.01
N GLY A 528 -23.68 -10.86 -0.12
CA GLY A 528 -24.28 -9.54 -0.26
C GLY A 528 -24.01 -8.70 0.98
N ASN A 529 -23.95 -7.40 0.83
CA ASN A 529 -23.68 -6.51 1.97
C ASN A 529 -24.95 -6.03 2.70
N TYR A 530 -26.13 -6.50 2.26
CA TYR A 530 -27.42 -6.34 2.95
C TYR A 530 -28.01 -7.71 3.32
N PRO A 531 -28.71 -7.85 4.46
CA PRO A 531 -29.19 -9.15 4.93
C PRO A 531 -30.21 -9.84 4.00
N ASP A 532 -30.99 -9.06 3.25
CA ASP A 532 -32.06 -9.49 2.35
C ASP A 532 -31.66 -9.39 0.86
N SER A 533 -30.38 -9.53 0.57
CA SER A 533 -29.84 -9.54 -0.82
C SER A 533 -30.43 -10.69 -1.66
N PRO A 534 -30.66 -10.48 -2.98
CA PRO A 534 -31.28 -11.49 -3.85
C PRO A 534 -30.46 -12.78 -3.91
N ALA A 535 -31.06 -13.91 -3.55
CA ALA A 535 -30.41 -15.23 -3.51
C ALA A 535 -29.93 -15.73 -4.89
N ARG A 536 -30.52 -15.23 -5.99
CA ARG A 536 -30.17 -15.61 -7.37
C ARG A 536 -29.88 -14.38 -8.22
N PRO A 537 -29.01 -14.50 -9.24
CA PRO A 537 -28.76 -13.43 -10.20
C PRO A 537 -30.06 -13.00 -10.89
N GLN A 538 -30.36 -11.72 -10.81
CA GLN A 538 -31.55 -11.13 -11.44
C GLN A 538 -31.37 -9.62 -11.63
N SER A 539 -32.13 -9.04 -12.54
CA SER A 539 -32.29 -7.60 -12.62
C SER A 539 -32.94 -7.08 -11.33
N CYS A 540 -32.39 -6.04 -10.76
CA CYS A 540 -32.86 -5.48 -9.50
C CYS A 540 -32.53 -3.98 -9.40
N LYS A 541 -33.20 -3.31 -8.45
CA LYS A 541 -32.81 -1.97 -8.03
C LYS A 541 -31.85 -2.08 -6.86
N LEU A 542 -30.58 -1.78 -7.12
CA LEU A 542 -29.56 -1.75 -6.07
C LEU A 542 -29.83 -0.58 -5.11
N ARG A 543 -29.67 -0.84 -3.84
CA ARG A 543 -29.74 0.15 -2.75
C ARG A 543 -28.46 0.99 -2.69
N PRO A 544 -28.43 2.04 -1.86
CA PRO A 544 -27.20 2.78 -1.59
C PRO A 544 -26.03 1.84 -1.25
N TYR A 545 -24.93 1.97 -1.98
CA TYR A 545 -23.71 1.16 -1.79
C TYR A 545 -23.93 -0.35 -1.72
N GLU A 546 -24.96 -0.89 -2.39
CA GLU A 546 -25.21 -2.32 -2.42
C GLU A 546 -24.20 -3.05 -3.30
N SER A 547 -23.67 -4.17 -2.78
CA SER A 547 -22.79 -5.06 -3.53
C SER A 547 -23.23 -6.51 -3.41
N LEU A 548 -23.19 -7.23 -4.55
CA LEU A 548 -23.66 -8.59 -4.70
C LEU A 548 -22.60 -9.42 -5.44
N ILE A 549 -22.27 -10.57 -4.89
CA ILE A 549 -21.36 -11.55 -5.50
C ILE A 549 -22.13 -12.83 -5.74
N TRP A 550 -22.39 -13.20 -7.00
CA TRP A 550 -23.03 -14.45 -7.37
C TRP A 550 -22.05 -15.41 -8.06
N LEU A 551 -22.16 -16.68 -7.76
CA LEU A 551 -21.51 -17.75 -8.52
C LEU A 551 -22.55 -18.44 -9.38
N MET A 552 -22.28 -18.57 -10.68
CA MET A 552 -23.15 -19.16 -11.67
C MET A 552 -22.46 -20.37 -12.32
N GLU A 553 -23.22 -21.43 -12.57
CA GLU A 553 -22.81 -22.54 -13.44
C GLU A 553 -23.27 -22.25 -14.87
N GLN A 554 -22.38 -22.47 -15.85
CA GLN A 554 -22.71 -22.34 -17.28
C GLN A 554 -23.46 -23.55 -17.79
#